data_a3a1c014e5b333be0f259fd9431cbee4
#
_entry.id   a3a1c014e5b333be0f259fd9431cbee4
#
_cell.length_a   1.000
_cell.length_b   1.000
_cell.length_c   1.000
_cell.angle_alpha   90.00
_cell.angle_beta   90.00
_cell.angle_gamma   90.00
#
_symmetry.space_group_name_H-M   'P 1'
#
loop_
_entity.id
_entity.type
_entity.pdbx_description
1 polymer ?
#
loop_
_entity_poly.entity_id
_entity_poly.type
_entity_poly.pdbx_seq_one_letter_code
_entity_poly.pdbx_strand_id
1 'polypeptide(L)'
;MSAYHLYLSLPVYLAQWYAYECRRNQQAAADTFSVPVYKYPEPIHPLRGSVESDILATYLTKQPSSVPEDFREGATLVLVIPSFRHRDPQIYNYLPPKAREYLTETIRRRFKCALWRDINKLDPALQRKDLAIAAWMEKHGIDDTETNYNSILKIYDRAYNTYRQSELRKAAKNAI
;
A
#
# COMPACT_ATOMS: atom_id res chain seq x y z
N MET A 1 11.90 24.58 -1.22
CA MET A 1 10.41 24.63 -1.18
C MET A 1 9.94 23.69 -0.12
N SER A 2 9.09 24.14 0.81
CA SER A 2 8.53 23.27 1.85
C SER A 2 7.57 22.25 1.19
N ALA A 3 7.79 20.95 1.42
CA ALA A 3 6.89 19.93 0.93
C ALA A 3 5.66 19.85 1.84
N TYR A 4 4.47 19.78 1.26
CA TYR A 4 3.23 19.56 1.99
C TYR A 4 2.98 18.06 2.14
N HIS A 5 2.50 17.64 3.29
CA HIS A 5 2.38 16.24 3.66
C HIS A 5 0.95 15.85 4.00
N LEU A 6 0.58 14.66 3.61
CA LEU A 6 -0.64 13.99 4.04
C LEU A 6 -0.26 12.86 4.99
N TYR A 7 -0.87 12.85 6.18
CA TYR A 7 -0.63 11.86 7.22
C TYR A 7 -1.73 10.81 7.23
N LEU A 8 -1.35 9.53 7.14
CA LEU A 8 -2.27 8.40 7.12
C LEU A 8 -1.94 7.40 8.22
N SER A 9 -2.96 6.91 8.91
CA SER A 9 -2.83 5.80 9.89
C SER A 9 -3.24 4.50 9.21
N LEU A 10 -2.25 3.73 8.76
CA LEU A 10 -2.41 2.41 8.16
C LEU A 10 -1.86 1.32 9.10
N PRO A 11 -2.24 0.05 8.94
CA PRO A 11 -1.49 -1.05 9.55
C PRO A 11 -0.01 -0.98 9.15
N VAL A 12 0.91 -1.24 10.08
CA VAL A 12 2.36 -1.06 9.89
C VAL A 12 2.87 -1.80 8.65
N TYR A 13 2.51 -3.09 8.50
CA TYR A 13 2.90 -3.89 7.33
C TYR A 13 2.47 -3.25 6.00
N LEU A 14 1.30 -2.61 5.98
CA LEU A 14 0.75 -1.99 4.78
C LEU A 14 1.48 -0.68 4.44
N ALA A 15 1.81 0.11 5.46
CA ALA A 15 2.59 1.34 5.30
C ALA A 15 4.01 1.03 4.80
N GLN A 16 4.67 0.03 5.38
CA GLN A 16 6.02 -0.42 4.99
C GLN A 16 6.03 -0.93 3.54
N TRP A 17 5.11 -1.83 3.21
CA TRP A 17 4.98 -2.34 1.85
C TRP A 17 4.76 -1.22 0.82
N TYR A 18 3.85 -0.30 1.09
CA TYR A 18 3.55 0.79 0.16
C TYR A 18 4.74 1.74 -0.01
N ALA A 19 5.42 2.06 1.09
CA ALA A 19 6.63 2.86 1.06
C ALA A 19 7.74 2.20 0.22
N TYR A 20 7.95 0.89 0.41
CA TYR A 20 8.92 0.11 -0.37
C TYR A 20 8.57 0.14 -1.87
N GLU A 21 7.30 -0.12 -2.24
CA GLU A 21 6.86 -0.10 -3.63
C GLU A 21 7.07 1.26 -4.30
N CYS A 22 6.75 2.36 -3.60
CA CYS A 22 6.97 3.71 -4.11
C CYS A 22 8.46 4.00 -4.35
N ARG A 23 9.34 3.62 -3.44
CA ARG A 23 10.79 3.83 -3.54
C ARG A 23 11.42 2.96 -4.61
N ARG A 24 11.09 1.68 -4.65
CA ARG A 24 11.59 0.75 -5.67
C ARG A 24 11.34 1.28 -7.09
N ASN A 25 10.15 1.81 -7.33
CA ASN A 25 9.82 2.36 -8.63
C ASN A 25 10.53 3.70 -8.91
N GLN A 26 10.80 4.51 -7.90
CA GLN A 26 11.60 5.73 -8.05
C GLN A 26 13.07 5.41 -8.34
N GLN A 27 13.63 4.40 -7.70
CA GLN A 27 15.01 3.95 -7.93
C GLN A 27 15.19 3.27 -9.28
N ALA A 28 14.23 2.46 -9.71
CA ALA A 28 14.24 1.90 -11.06
C ALA A 28 14.25 2.99 -12.15
N ALA A 29 13.66 4.16 -11.86
CA ALA A 29 13.72 5.32 -12.73
C ALA A 29 15.06 6.11 -12.65
N ALA A 30 15.86 5.87 -11.60
CA ALA A 30 17.12 6.56 -11.34
C ALA A 30 18.39 5.69 -11.56
N ASP A 31 18.23 4.45 -12.07
CA ASP A 31 19.32 3.47 -12.27
C ASP A 31 20.22 3.20 -11.05
N THR A 32 19.73 3.42 -9.85
CA THR A 32 20.51 3.29 -8.61
C THR A 32 20.22 1.96 -7.91
N PHE A 33 21.19 1.06 -7.89
CA PHE A 33 21.13 -0.27 -7.28
C PHE A 33 21.39 -0.25 -5.76
N SER A 34 20.54 0.39 -4.97
CA SER A 34 20.59 0.24 -3.52
C SER A 34 19.22 -0.12 -2.96
N VAL A 35 19.15 -1.17 -2.14
CA VAL A 35 17.91 -1.52 -1.43
C VAL A 35 17.65 -0.42 -0.40
N PRO A 36 16.56 0.34 -0.50
CA PRO A 36 16.29 1.41 0.43
C PRO A 36 15.90 0.85 1.79
N VAL A 37 16.71 1.12 2.80
CA VAL A 37 16.30 0.92 4.19
C VAL A 37 15.26 2.00 4.52
N TYR A 38 14.03 1.59 4.76
CA TYR A 38 12.96 2.51 5.16
C TYR A 38 13.11 2.93 6.62
N LYS A 39 13.46 4.17 6.84
CA LYS A 39 13.40 4.81 8.17
C LYS A 39 12.03 5.45 8.33
N TYR A 40 11.19 4.81 9.09
CA TYR A 40 9.81 5.21 9.39
C TYR A 40 9.73 6.40 10.38
N PRO A 41 8.83 7.38 10.20
CA PRO A 41 8.02 7.66 9.00
C PRO A 41 8.66 8.76 8.13
N GLU A 42 9.40 8.37 7.10
CA GLU A 42 9.91 9.34 6.12
C GLU A 42 8.83 9.67 5.08
N PRO A 43 8.72 10.93 4.65
CA PRO A 43 7.81 11.30 3.57
C PRO A 43 8.16 10.58 2.26
N ILE A 44 7.16 10.01 1.60
CA ILE A 44 7.30 9.32 0.33
C ILE A 44 6.44 9.98 -0.74
N HIS A 45 6.91 9.95 -1.98
CA HIS A 45 6.14 10.43 -3.12
C HIS A 45 5.27 9.29 -3.67
N PRO A 46 3.96 9.51 -3.85
CA PRO A 46 3.11 8.56 -4.58
C PRO A 46 3.65 8.35 -5.99
N LEU A 47 3.45 7.15 -6.53
CA LEU A 47 3.85 6.86 -7.91
C LEU A 47 3.07 7.71 -8.89
N ARG A 48 3.77 8.39 -9.80
CA ARG A 48 3.11 9.15 -10.87
C ARG A 48 2.30 8.23 -11.76
N GLY A 49 1.09 8.65 -12.12
CA GLY A 49 0.16 7.85 -12.94
C GLY A 49 -0.42 6.63 -12.22
N SER A 50 -0.26 6.54 -10.89
CA SER A 50 -0.96 5.53 -10.10
C SER A 50 -2.36 6.01 -9.72
N VAL A 51 -3.24 5.04 -9.41
CA VAL A 51 -4.60 5.35 -8.91
C VAL A 51 -4.55 6.21 -7.66
N GLU A 52 -3.55 6.01 -6.80
CA GLU A 52 -3.35 6.82 -5.60
C GLU A 52 -3.02 8.28 -5.95
N SER A 53 -2.17 8.50 -6.95
CA SER A 53 -1.88 9.85 -7.45
C SER A 53 -3.12 10.51 -8.05
N ASP A 54 -3.94 9.76 -8.78
CA ASP A 54 -5.19 10.26 -9.38
C ASP A 54 -6.23 10.58 -8.31
N ILE A 55 -6.31 9.80 -7.24
CA ILE A 55 -7.17 10.11 -6.08
C ILE A 55 -6.75 11.43 -5.45
N LEU A 56 -5.45 11.64 -5.23
CA LEU A 56 -4.95 12.91 -4.69
C LEU A 56 -5.26 14.06 -5.66
N ALA A 57 -5.01 13.90 -6.95
CA ALA A 57 -5.29 14.93 -7.95
C ALA A 57 -6.78 15.30 -8.01
N THR A 58 -7.66 14.34 -7.80
CA THR A 58 -9.10 14.51 -7.91
C THR A 58 -9.72 15.10 -6.65
N TYR A 59 -9.33 14.60 -5.47
CA TYR A 59 -10.04 14.84 -4.22
C TYR A 59 -9.36 15.79 -3.26
N LEU A 60 -8.11 16.21 -3.48
CA LEU A 60 -7.50 17.25 -2.66
C LEU A 60 -8.29 18.55 -2.76
N THR A 61 -8.61 19.14 -1.61
CA THR A 61 -9.37 20.39 -1.47
C THR A 61 -8.63 21.36 -0.57
N LYS A 62 -9.14 22.58 -0.51
CA LYS A 62 -8.69 23.54 0.50
C LYS A 62 -9.05 23.03 1.88
N GLN A 63 -8.16 23.21 2.85
CA GLN A 63 -8.46 22.82 4.23
C GLN A 63 -9.60 23.69 4.77
N PRO A 64 -10.67 23.08 5.30
CA PRO A 64 -11.73 23.83 5.97
C PRO A 64 -11.20 24.45 7.26
N SER A 65 -11.56 25.70 7.55
CA SER A 65 -11.15 26.42 8.78
C SER A 65 -11.63 25.75 10.07
N SER A 66 -12.66 24.90 9.98
CA SER A 66 -13.23 24.14 11.10
C SER A 66 -12.52 22.82 11.38
N VAL A 67 -11.60 22.39 10.51
CA VAL A 67 -10.89 21.12 10.66
C VAL A 67 -9.45 21.44 11.09
N PRO A 68 -8.97 20.86 12.20
CA PRO A 68 -7.57 21.04 12.60
C PRO A 68 -6.64 20.47 11.54
N GLU A 69 -5.42 21.01 11.48
CA GLU A 69 -4.37 20.48 10.62
C GLU A 69 -4.11 18.99 10.96
N ASP A 70 -3.80 18.20 9.93
CA ASP A 70 -3.41 16.80 10.13
C ASP A 70 -2.13 16.72 10.96
N PHE A 71 -2.18 15.99 12.06
CA PHE A 71 -1.03 15.81 12.92
C PHE A 71 -0.19 14.61 12.50
N ARG A 72 1.12 14.79 12.59
CA ARG A 72 2.10 13.73 12.39
C ARG A 72 2.01 12.62 13.44
N GLU A 73 1.48 12.94 14.62
CA GLU A 73 1.39 12.02 15.74
C GLU A 73 0.47 10.83 15.43
N GLY A 74 0.99 9.60 15.57
CA GLY A 74 0.26 8.36 15.26
C GLY A 74 0.11 8.04 13.77
N ALA A 75 0.63 8.86 12.86
CA ALA A 75 0.65 8.52 11.45
C ALA A 75 1.66 7.40 11.16
N THR A 76 1.25 6.43 10.37
CA THR A 76 2.10 5.30 9.95
C THR A 76 2.60 5.46 8.52
N LEU A 77 2.05 6.37 7.75
CA LEU A 77 2.47 6.69 6.40
C LEU A 77 2.41 8.20 6.19
N VAL A 78 3.46 8.77 5.63
CA VAL A 78 3.53 10.18 5.26
C VAL A 78 3.69 10.29 3.75
N LEU A 79 2.72 10.90 3.08
CA LEU A 79 2.74 11.12 1.64
C LEU A 79 3.07 12.58 1.34
N VAL A 80 4.01 12.79 0.45
CA VAL A 80 4.24 14.13 -0.13
C VAL A 80 3.10 14.42 -1.10
N ILE A 81 2.45 15.55 -0.92
CA ILE A 81 1.41 16.01 -1.84
C ILE A 81 2.07 16.48 -3.14
N PRO A 82 1.79 15.85 -4.29
CA PRO A 82 2.38 16.26 -5.55
C PRO A 82 1.87 17.64 -5.98
N SER A 83 2.71 18.39 -6.67
CA SER A 83 2.27 19.61 -7.34
C SER A 83 1.50 19.24 -8.61
N PHE A 84 0.25 19.64 -8.70
CA PHE A 84 -0.61 19.46 -9.87
C PHE A 84 -0.71 20.80 -10.62
N ARG A 85 -0.85 20.75 -11.96
CA ARG A 85 -0.82 21.93 -12.84
C ARG A 85 -1.77 23.07 -12.41
N HIS A 86 -2.91 22.73 -11.82
CA HIS A 86 -3.95 23.68 -11.45
C HIS A 86 -4.28 23.67 -9.95
N ARG A 87 -3.46 22.99 -9.12
CA ARG A 87 -3.67 22.87 -7.67
C ARG A 87 -2.35 23.05 -6.96
N ASP A 88 -2.14 24.23 -6.40
CA ASP A 88 -0.99 24.51 -5.53
C ASP A 88 -1.16 23.72 -4.23
N PRO A 89 -0.21 22.85 -3.84
CA PRO A 89 -0.24 22.10 -2.58
C PRO A 89 -0.32 23.02 -1.34
N GLN A 90 0.10 24.27 -1.46
CA GLN A 90 -0.03 25.26 -0.39
C GLN A 90 -1.51 25.52 -0.03
N ILE A 91 -2.39 25.44 -1.01
CA ILE A 91 -3.81 25.74 -0.88
C ILE A 91 -4.64 24.46 -0.81
N TYR A 92 -4.27 23.46 -1.63
CA TYR A 92 -4.98 22.20 -1.78
C TYR A 92 -4.21 21.09 -1.07
N ASN A 93 -4.29 21.06 0.26
CA ASN A 93 -3.55 20.16 1.13
C ASN A 93 -4.45 19.28 2.04
N TYR A 94 -5.77 19.38 1.88
CA TYR A 94 -6.72 18.60 2.66
C TYR A 94 -7.35 17.50 1.83
N LEU A 95 -7.30 16.27 2.34
CA LEU A 95 -8.01 15.13 1.76
C LEU A 95 -9.25 14.81 2.62
N PRO A 96 -10.47 14.96 2.09
CA PRO A 96 -11.70 14.68 2.83
C PRO A 96 -11.76 13.23 3.34
N PRO A 97 -12.48 12.95 4.45
CA PRO A 97 -12.50 11.63 5.09
C PRO A 97 -12.88 10.48 4.13
N LYS A 98 -13.89 10.66 3.29
CA LYS A 98 -14.30 9.64 2.28
C LYS A 98 -13.21 9.37 1.25
N ALA A 99 -12.50 10.40 0.80
CA ALA A 99 -11.40 10.25 -0.15
C ALA A 99 -10.19 9.60 0.52
N ARG A 100 -9.94 9.88 1.80
CA ARG A 100 -8.91 9.24 2.61
C ARG A 100 -9.19 7.75 2.81
N GLU A 101 -10.44 7.38 3.07
CA GLU A 101 -10.88 5.99 3.12
C GLU A 101 -10.70 5.28 1.76
N TYR A 102 -11.09 5.95 0.67
CA TYR A 102 -10.93 5.43 -0.68
C TYR A 102 -9.45 5.20 -1.03
N LEU A 103 -8.57 6.14 -0.70
CA LEU A 103 -7.12 5.99 -0.87
C LEU A 103 -6.58 4.79 -0.07
N THR A 104 -6.98 4.68 1.19
CA THR A 104 -6.58 3.58 2.08
C THR A 104 -7.02 2.21 1.53
N GLU A 105 -8.27 2.12 1.05
CA GLU A 105 -8.78 0.87 0.48
C GLU A 105 -8.11 0.53 -0.85
N THR A 106 -7.76 1.53 -1.65
CA THR A 106 -6.98 1.34 -2.89
C THR A 106 -5.61 0.75 -2.60
N ILE A 107 -4.87 1.30 -1.63
CA ILE A 107 -3.57 0.76 -1.19
C ILE A 107 -3.75 -0.68 -0.68
N ARG A 108 -4.79 -0.94 0.11
CA ARG A 108 -5.09 -2.27 0.65
C ARG A 108 -5.42 -3.29 -0.44
N ARG A 109 -6.16 -2.91 -1.46
CA ARG A 109 -6.46 -3.78 -2.62
C ARG A 109 -5.19 -4.11 -3.42
N ARG A 110 -4.36 -3.12 -3.68
CA ARG A 110 -3.07 -3.32 -4.34
C ARG A 110 -2.19 -4.30 -3.58
N PHE A 111 -2.09 -4.12 -2.27
CA PHE A 111 -1.36 -5.05 -1.39
C PHE A 111 -1.86 -6.49 -1.54
N LYS A 112 -3.17 -6.70 -1.42
CA LYS A 112 -3.78 -8.03 -1.56
C LYS A 112 -3.50 -8.66 -2.91
N CYS A 113 -3.60 -7.88 -4.00
CA CYS A 113 -3.30 -8.36 -5.34
C CYS A 113 -1.81 -8.72 -5.51
N ALA A 114 -0.89 -7.91 -4.97
CA ALA A 114 0.54 -8.18 -5.03
C ALA A 114 0.90 -9.45 -4.23
N LEU A 115 0.42 -9.55 -2.99
CA LEU A 115 0.61 -10.73 -2.13
C LEU A 115 0.12 -12.00 -2.82
N TRP A 116 -1.12 -11.98 -3.33
CA TRP A 116 -1.72 -13.13 -4.01
C TRP A 116 -0.94 -13.52 -5.26
N ARG A 117 -0.66 -12.58 -6.13
CA ARG A 117 0.08 -12.81 -7.39
C ARG A 117 1.45 -13.40 -7.15
N ASP A 118 2.18 -12.87 -6.16
CA ASP A 118 3.58 -13.23 -5.97
C ASP A 118 3.72 -14.57 -5.25
N ILE A 119 2.89 -14.87 -4.26
CA ILE A 119 2.94 -16.16 -3.54
C ILE A 119 2.40 -17.31 -4.41
N ASN A 120 1.32 -17.08 -5.19
CA ASN A 120 0.76 -18.14 -6.02
C ASN A 120 1.52 -18.45 -7.33
N LYS A 121 2.55 -17.67 -7.66
CA LYS A 121 3.48 -18.05 -8.72
C LYS A 121 4.37 -19.24 -8.35
N LEU A 122 4.44 -19.56 -7.09
CA LEU A 122 5.26 -20.61 -6.55
C LEU A 122 4.36 -21.86 -6.42
N ASP A 123 4.83 -23.02 -6.91
CA ASP A 123 4.05 -24.26 -6.84
C ASP A 123 3.64 -24.55 -5.38
N PRO A 124 2.32 -24.61 -5.10
CA PRO A 124 1.84 -24.83 -3.73
C PRO A 124 2.29 -26.15 -3.11
N ALA A 125 2.65 -27.12 -3.95
CA ALA A 125 3.11 -28.44 -3.52
C ALA A 125 4.57 -28.45 -3.03
N LEU A 126 5.36 -27.43 -3.41
CA LEU A 126 6.79 -27.37 -3.12
C LEU A 126 7.17 -26.36 -2.02
N GLN A 127 6.20 -25.59 -1.51
CA GLN A 127 6.54 -24.50 -0.57
C GLN A 127 5.75 -24.57 0.74
N ARG A 128 6.52 -24.52 1.79
CA ARG A 128 5.97 -24.23 3.11
C ARG A 128 5.45 -22.78 3.09
N LYS A 129 4.16 -22.63 3.30
CA LYS A 129 3.43 -21.33 3.29
C LYS A 129 4.07 -20.29 4.22
N ASP A 130 4.54 -20.73 5.39
CA ASP A 130 5.21 -19.89 6.37
C ASP A 130 6.49 -19.28 5.83
N LEU A 131 7.33 -20.07 5.16
CA LEU A 131 8.57 -19.60 4.54
C LEU A 131 8.31 -18.67 3.35
N ALA A 132 7.27 -18.98 2.56
CA ALA A 132 6.91 -18.14 1.42
C ALA A 132 6.45 -16.74 1.86
N ILE A 133 5.66 -16.66 2.94
CA ILE A 133 5.22 -15.37 3.49
C ILE A 133 6.40 -14.61 4.09
N ALA A 134 7.26 -15.25 4.87
CA ALA A 134 8.44 -14.61 5.47
C ALA A 134 9.37 -14.05 4.38
N ALA A 135 9.71 -14.84 3.38
CA ALA A 135 10.53 -14.40 2.24
C ALA A 135 9.88 -13.26 1.44
N TRP A 136 8.55 -13.29 1.31
CA TRP A 136 7.81 -12.20 0.66
C TRP A 136 7.85 -10.91 1.48
N MET A 137 7.74 -11.00 2.80
CA MET A 137 7.86 -9.84 3.71
C MET A 137 9.24 -9.21 3.60
N GLU A 138 10.30 -10.01 3.70
CA GLU A 138 11.69 -9.58 3.56
C GLU A 138 11.91 -8.87 2.21
N LYS A 139 11.48 -9.49 1.12
CA LYS A 139 11.58 -8.93 -0.24
C LYS A 139 10.90 -7.57 -0.38
N HIS A 140 9.85 -7.31 0.37
CA HIS A 140 9.05 -6.07 0.27
C HIS A 140 9.29 -5.10 1.43
N GLY A 141 10.37 -5.28 2.18
CA GLY A 141 10.80 -4.36 3.25
C GLY A 141 9.80 -4.27 4.41
N ILE A 142 9.10 -5.37 4.71
CA ILE A 142 8.17 -5.46 5.82
C ILE A 142 8.92 -6.09 6.99
N ASP A 143 8.91 -5.41 8.15
CA ASP A 143 9.56 -5.91 9.36
C ASP A 143 8.99 -7.27 9.77
N ASP A 144 9.89 -8.22 10.06
CA ASP A 144 9.53 -9.57 10.55
C ASP A 144 9.13 -9.50 12.03
N THR A 145 7.90 -9.02 12.24
CA THR A 145 7.26 -9.03 13.56
C THR A 145 6.09 -10.01 13.55
N GLU A 146 5.84 -10.64 14.67
CA GLU A 146 4.72 -11.58 14.82
C GLU A 146 3.38 -10.93 14.41
N THR A 147 3.18 -9.66 14.75
CA THR A 147 1.97 -8.90 14.40
C THR A 147 1.81 -8.72 12.89
N ASN A 148 2.90 -8.36 12.19
CA ASN A 148 2.88 -8.20 10.73
C ASN A 148 2.67 -9.55 10.05
N TYR A 149 3.43 -10.56 10.45
CA TYR A 149 3.31 -11.91 9.91
C TYR A 149 1.88 -12.47 10.06
N ASN A 150 1.33 -12.45 11.27
CA ASN A 150 -0.02 -12.95 11.54
C ASN A 150 -1.11 -12.19 10.76
N SER A 151 -0.93 -10.89 10.57
CA SER A 151 -1.85 -10.08 9.77
C SER A 151 -1.82 -10.47 8.30
N ILE A 152 -0.64 -10.64 7.73
CA ILE A 152 -0.45 -11.03 6.33
C ILE A 152 -0.91 -12.47 6.08
N LEU A 153 -0.59 -13.38 7.00
CA LEU A 153 -1.05 -14.77 6.95
C LEU A 153 -2.59 -14.85 6.88
N LYS A 154 -3.29 -14.12 7.75
CA LYS A 154 -4.76 -14.05 7.74
C LYS A 154 -5.32 -13.51 6.41
N ILE A 155 -4.65 -12.54 5.80
CA ILE A 155 -5.07 -12.00 4.50
C ILE A 155 -4.90 -13.05 3.41
N TYR A 156 -3.74 -13.72 3.40
CA TYR A 156 -3.46 -14.79 2.45
C TYR A 156 -4.45 -15.96 2.58
N ASP A 157 -4.69 -16.43 3.79
CA ASP A 157 -5.61 -17.56 4.05
C ASP A 157 -7.04 -17.26 3.58
N ARG A 158 -7.53 -16.04 3.81
CA ARG A 158 -8.84 -15.62 3.31
C ARG A 158 -8.89 -15.65 1.78
N ALA A 159 -7.87 -15.14 1.11
CA ALA A 159 -7.79 -15.13 -0.34
C ALA A 159 -7.71 -16.55 -0.90
N TYR A 160 -6.88 -17.43 -0.31
CA TYR A 160 -6.73 -18.82 -0.67
C TYR A 160 -8.04 -19.62 -0.52
N ASN A 161 -8.73 -19.46 0.61
CA ASN A 161 -10.02 -20.12 0.84
C ASN A 161 -11.09 -19.66 -0.16
N THR A 162 -11.13 -18.39 -0.49
CA THR A 162 -12.05 -17.85 -1.50
C THR A 162 -11.75 -18.44 -2.88
N TYR A 163 -10.49 -18.51 -3.27
CA TYR A 163 -10.05 -19.13 -4.52
C TYR A 163 -10.44 -20.61 -4.57
N ARG A 164 -10.09 -21.39 -3.53
CA ARG A 164 -10.41 -22.81 -3.44
C ARG A 164 -11.91 -23.08 -3.56
N GLN A 165 -12.75 -22.30 -2.89
CA GLN A 165 -14.19 -22.42 -3.02
C GLN A 165 -14.69 -22.12 -4.43
N SER A 166 -14.11 -21.15 -5.11
CA SER A 166 -14.45 -20.81 -6.49
C SER A 166 -14.11 -21.95 -7.45
N GLU A 167 -12.96 -22.59 -7.29
CA GLU A 167 -12.54 -23.74 -8.10
C GLU A 167 -13.46 -24.97 -7.88
N LEU A 168 -13.81 -25.26 -6.64
CA LEU A 168 -14.76 -26.34 -6.33
C LEU A 168 -16.13 -26.10 -6.99
N ARG A 169 -16.62 -24.85 -6.98
CA ARG A 169 -17.90 -24.50 -7.65
C ARG A 169 -17.80 -24.65 -9.17
N LYS A 170 -16.66 -24.29 -9.78
CA LYS A 170 -16.45 -24.50 -11.22
C LYS A 170 -16.41 -25.97 -11.58
N ALA A 171 -15.67 -26.78 -10.80
CA ALA A 171 -15.58 -28.23 -11.01
C ALA A 171 -16.96 -28.88 -10.91
N ALA A 172 -17.77 -28.51 -9.92
CA ALA A 172 -19.14 -29.04 -9.77
C ALA A 172 -20.06 -28.66 -10.95
N LYS A 173 -19.89 -27.46 -11.54
CA LYS A 173 -20.67 -27.05 -12.72
C LYS A 173 -20.26 -27.77 -13.99
N ASN A 174 -19.00 -28.17 -14.12
CA ASN A 174 -18.48 -28.86 -15.29
C ASN A 174 -18.72 -30.38 -15.23
N ALA A 175 -19.21 -30.92 -14.09
CA ALA A 175 -19.52 -32.33 -13.88
C ALA A 175 -20.99 -32.68 -14.18
N ILE A 176 -21.81 -31.71 -14.55
CA ILE A 176 -23.21 -31.82 -14.97
C ILE A 176 -23.31 -31.67 -16.47
#